data_2cbb7638b76ed5df9015b6e6e2d4ced9
#
_entry.id   2cbb7638b76ed5df9015b6e6e2d4ced9
#
_cell.length_a   1.000
_cell.length_b   1.000
_cell.length_c   1.000
_cell.angle_alpha   90.00
_cell.angle_beta   90.00
_cell.angle_gamma   90.00
#
_symmetry.space_group_name_H-M   'P 1'
#
loop_
_entity.id
_entity.type
_entity.pdbx_description
1 polymer ?
#
loop_
_entity_poly.entity_id
_entity_poly.type
_entity_poly.pdbx_seq_one_letter_code
_entity_poly.pdbx_strand_id
1 'polypeptide(L)'
;GSEMCIRDRPFPGPGLAIRILGEITKEKADTLRLADAIYREELEKVGENKKMNQYFAVLTDTRTVGVMGDGRSYDRVLALRAVTTEDFMTADWARIPYELLDKISSRIVNEVKGINRIVYDITSKPPATVEWE
;
A
#
# COMPACT_ATOMS: atom_id res chain seq x y z
N GLY A 1 -21.54 5.60 -4.21
CA GLY A 1 -21.13 5.28 -4.35
C GLY A 1 -21.03 5.07 -4.53
N SER A 2 -21.36 5.55 -4.60
CA SER A 2 -20.94 5.25 -4.81
C SER A 2 -20.75 4.81 -5.24
N GLU A 3 -20.97 5.12 -5.41
CA GLU A 3 -20.48 4.67 -5.78
C GLU A 3 -19.96 4.05 -6.05
N MET A 4 -20.46 4.22 -6.36
CA MET A 4 -19.83 3.59 -6.62
C MET A 4 -19.45 2.98 -6.79
N CYS A 5 -19.97 3.18 -7.00
CA CYS A 5 -19.46 2.54 -7.11
C CYS A 5 -19.30 2.18 -7.34
N ILE A 6 -19.66 2.40 -7.45
CA ILE A 6 -19.33 2.01 -7.65
C ILE A 6 -19.48 1.43 -8.07
N ARG A 7 -19.90 1.63 -8.31
CA ARG A 7 -19.93 1.10 -8.65
C ARG A 7 -19.65 0.43 -9.26
N ASP A 8 -19.86 0.52 -9.88
CA ASP A 8 -19.57 -0.07 -9.98
C ASP A 8 -19.09 -0.48 -9.77
N ARG A 9 -19.11 -0.23 -9.57
CA ARG A 9 -18.66 -0.43 -8.79
C ARG A 9 -18.18 -0.06 -8.39
N PRO A 10 -18.11 -0.24 -8.76
CA PRO A 10 -17.79 0.25 -7.97
C PRO A 10 -17.05 0.79 -7.11
N PHE A 11 -16.91 1.03 -6.97
CA PHE A 11 -16.40 1.51 -5.68
C PHE A 11 -15.61 0.39 -5.01
N PRO A 12 -14.51 0.68 -4.23
CA PRO A 12 -13.69 -0.39 -3.66
C PRO A 12 -14.46 -1.27 -2.68
N GLY A 13 -14.03 -2.52 -2.55
CA GLY A 13 -14.56 -3.41 -1.56
C GLY A 13 -14.19 -2.95 -0.15
N PRO A 14 -14.80 -3.55 0.88
CA PRO A 14 -14.54 -3.11 2.25
C PRO A 14 -13.07 -3.14 2.66
N GLY A 15 -12.33 -4.15 2.23
CA GLY A 15 -10.91 -4.24 2.56
C GLY A 15 -10.09 -3.12 1.95
N LEU A 16 -10.41 -2.72 0.72
CA LEU A 16 -9.71 -1.62 0.08
C LEU A 16 -10.07 -0.29 0.73
N ALA A 17 -11.34 -0.13 1.12
CA ALA A 17 -11.80 1.12 1.72
C ALA A 17 -11.07 1.44 3.02
N ILE A 18 -10.80 0.43 3.86
CA ILE A 18 -10.10 0.66 5.13
C ILE A 18 -8.60 0.88 4.92
N ARG A 19 -8.11 0.72 3.70
CA ARG A 19 -6.70 0.97 3.38
C ARG A 19 -6.48 2.32 2.75
N ILE A 20 -7.52 3.15 2.72
CA ILE A 20 -7.44 4.56 2.34
C ILE A 20 -7.72 5.36 3.59
N LEU A 21 -6.71 6.10 4.06
CA LEU A 21 -6.87 6.93 5.24
C LEU A 21 -7.41 8.29 4.81
N GLY A 22 -8.36 8.82 5.58
CA GLY A 22 -9.00 10.07 5.26
C GLY A 22 -10.20 9.86 4.36
N GLU A 23 -10.57 10.87 3.61
CA GLU A 23 -11.75 10.81 2.73
C GLU A 23 -11.51 9.85 1.57
N ILE A 24 -12.49 8.98 1.31
CA ILE A 24 -12.39 8.01 0.20
C ILE A 24 -12.95 8.66 -1.05
N THR A 25 -12.13 8.74 -2.10
CA THR A 25 -12.54 9.24 -3.40
C THR A 25 -12.18 8.20 -4.46
N LYS A 26 -12.80 8.34 -5.64
CA LYS A 26 -12.49 7.45 -6.76
C LYS A 26 -11.01 7.58 -7.14
N GLU A 27 -10.50 8.80 -7.14
CA GLU A 27 -9.10 9.03 -7.49
C GLU A 27 -8.16 8.30 -6.52
N LYS A 28 -8.43 8.42 -5.22
CA LYS A 28 -7.60 7.73 -4.21
C LYS A 28 -7.72 6.22 -4.35
N ALA A 29 -8.92 5.71 -4.63
CA ALA A 29 -9.13 4.28 -4.81
C ALA A 29 -8.35 3.76 -6.02
N ASP A 30 -8.38 4.48 -7.13
CA ASP A 30 -7.64 4.10 -8.33
C ASP A 30 -6.15 4.13 -8.07
N THR A 31 -5.66 5.16 -7.37
CA THR A 31 -4.26 5.28 -7.01
C THR A 31 -3.81 4.08 -6.16
N LEU A 32 -4.61 3.74 -5.15
CA LEU A 32 -4.27 2.62 -4.28
C LEU A 32 -4.30 1.29 -5.04
N ARG A 33 -5.28 1.09 -5.92
CA ARG A 33 -5.35 -0.16 -6.69
C ARG A 33 -4.12 -0.36 -7.56
N LEU A 34 -3.67 0.72 -8.23
CA LEU A 34 -2.48 0.62 -9.07
C LEU A 34 -1.25 0.31 -8.24
N ALA A 35 -1.08 1.01 -7.11
CA ALA A 35 0.08 0.80 -6.25
C ALA A 35 0.06 -0.61 -5.65
N ASP A 36 -1.10 -1.04 -5.17
CA ASP A 36 -1.24 -2.37 -4.57
C ASP A 36 -0.98 -3.46 -5.60
N ALA A 37 -1.45 -3.27 -6.83
CA ALA A 37 -1.22 -4.23 -7.91
C ALA A 37 0.27 -4.37 -8.21
N ILE A 38 1.01 -3.27 -8.26
CA ILE A 38 2.45 -3.30 -8.49
C ILE A 38 3.15 -4.02 -7.35
N TYR A 39 2.79 -3.70 -6.11
CA TYR A 39 3.36 -4.33 -4.92
C TYR A 39 3.17 -5.85 -4.98
N ARG A 40 1.94 -6.30 -5.23
CA ARG A 40 1.63 -7.72 -5.29
C ARG A 40 2.34 -8.40 -6.45
N GLU A 41 2.37 -7.75 -7.60
CA GLU A 41 3.03 -8.31 -8.78
C GLU A 41 4.50 -8.57 -8.53
N GLU A 42 5.21 -7.61 -7.93
CA GLU A 42 6.64 -7.77 -7.69
C GLU A 42 6.91 -8.86 -6.64
N LEU A 43 6.08 -8.95 -5.61
CA LEU A 43 6.23 -10.02 -4.62
C LEU A 43 5.97 -11.39 -5.22
N GLU A 44 4.92 -11.50 -6.02
CA GLU A 44 4.51 -12.78 -6.59
C GLU A 44 5.47 -13.24 -7.68
N LYS A 45 6.04 -12.31 -8.42
CA LYS A 45 6.97 -12.62 -9.49
C LYS A 45 8.20 -13.39 -8.98
N VAL A 46 8.66 -13.10 -7.78
CA VAL A 46 9.83 -13.77 -7.18
C VAL A 46 9.45 -14.77 -6.11
N GLY A 47 8.16 -14.99 -5.88
CA GLY A 47 7.69 -15.98 -4.92
C GLY A 47 7.73 -15.55 -3.46
N GLU A 48 8.02 -14.29 -3.16
CA GLU A 48 8.07 -13.81 -1.78
C GLU A 48 6.70 -13.85 -1.11
N ASN A 49 5.62 -13.75 -1.89
CA ASN A 49 4.26 -13.81 -1.36
C ASN A 49 3.99 -15.12 -0.61
N LYS A 50 4.70 -16.20 -0.94
CA LYS A 50 4.48 -17.49 -0.31
C LYS A 50 4.95 -17.52 1.15
N LYS A 51 5.77 -16.55 1.54
CA LYS A 51 6.29 -16.45 2.91
C LYS A 51 5.42 -15.57 3.80
N MET A 52 4.35 -15.00 3.26
CA MET A 52 3.53 -14.02 3.93
C MET A 52 2.08 -14.45 3.98
N ASN A 53 1.42 -14.17 5.10
CA ASN A 53 -0.01 -14.45 5.26
C ASN A 53 -0.86 -13.34 4.65
N GLN A 54 -0.42 -12.09 4.82
CA GLN A 54 -1.11 -10.94 4.24
C GLN A 54 -0.08 -9.92 3.79
N TYR A 55 -0.38 -9.25 2.69
CA TYR A 55 0.46 -8.16 2.17
C TYR A 55 -0.44 -7.21 1.38
N PHE A 56 -0.28 -5.92 1.62
CA PHE A 56 -1.13 -4.91 0.99
C PHE A 56 -0.50 -3.53 1.13
N ALA A 57 -1.03 -2.58 0.36
CA ALA A 57 -0.62 -1.18 0.44
C ALA A 57 -1.72 -0.37 1.13
N VAL A 58 -1.30 0.70 1.80
CA VAL A 58 -2.21 1.64 2.47
C VAL A 58 -1.90 3.03 1.94
N LEU A 59 -2.92 3.71 1.43
CA LEU A 59 -2.75 5.10 0.99
C LEU A 59 -3.07 6.02 2.17
N THR A 60 -2.05 6.75 2.63
CA THR A 60 -2.22 7.64 3.77
C THR A 60 -2.75 8.99 3.30
N ASP A 61 -3.22 9.78 4.26
CA ASP A 61 -3.64 11.16 3.98
C ASP A 61 -2.50 12.16 4.25
N THR A 62 -1.34 11.66 4.58
CA THR A 62 -0.16 12.48 4.83
C THR A 62 0.48 12.88 3.51
N ARG A 63 0.72 14.17 3.35
CA ARG A 63 1.38 14.71 2.16
C ARG A 63 2.81 15.06 2.48
N THR A 64 3.70 14.79 1.53
CA THR A 64 5.11 15.11 1.68
C THR A 64 5.63 15.76 0.42
N VAL A 65 6.75 16.47 0.59
CA VAL A 65 7.42 17.12 -0.52
C VAL A 65 8.27 16.10 -1.25
N GLY A 66 8.17 16.09 -2.58
CA GLY A 66 9.02 15.28 -3.44
C GLY A 66 9.66 16.17 -4.48
N VAL A 67 10.68 15.65 -5.15
CA VAL A 67 11.36 16.34 -6.23
C VAL A 67 11.38 15.39 -7.43
N MET A 68 10.84 15.87 -8.55
CA MET A 68 10.82 15.13 -9.80
C MET A 68 11.33 16.06 -10.89
N GLY A 69 12.53 15.74 -11.43
CA GLY A 69 13.13 16.61 -12.42
C GLY A 69 13.39 17.99 -11.84
N ASP A 70 12.85 19.01 -12.48
CA ASP A 70 13.00 20.41 -12.04
C ASP A 70 11.94 20.84 -11.04
N GLY A 71 10.93 20.00 -10.84
CA GLY A 71 9.77 20.41 -10.06
C GLY A 71 9.72 19.78 -8.69
N ARG A 72 8.94 20.39 -7.82
CA ARG A 72 8.61 19.85 -6.51
C ARG A 72 7.18 19.35 -6.56
N SER A 73 6.92 18.25 -5.88
CA SER A 73 5.57 17.72 -5.78
C SER A 73 5.15 17.73 -4.31
N TYR A 74 3.85 17.67 -4.10
CA TYR A 74 3.28 17.60 -2.75
C TYR A 74 2.20 16.53 -2.81
N ASP A 75 2.64 15.30 -2.67
CA ASP A 75 1.79 14.13 -2.85
C ASP A 75 1.76 13.28 -1.59
N ARG A 76 1.09 12.15 -1.68
CA ARG A 76 0.82 11.33 -0.51
C ARG A 76 1.89 10.29 -0.27
N VAL A 77 2.00 9.88 1.00
CA VAL A 77 2.82 8.75 1.42
C VAL A 77 2.00 7.48 1.25
N LEU A 78 2.60 6.47 0.65
CA LEU A 78 2.02 5.13 0.58
C LEU A 78 2.77 4.24 1.54
N ALA A 79 2.05 3.51 2.38
CA ALA A 79 2.65 2.54 3.29
C ALA A 79 2.45 1.14 2.73
N LEU A 80 3.49 0.32 2.83
CA LEU A 80 3.41 -1.09 2.47
C LEU A 80 3.39 -1.91 3.75
N ARG A 81 2.59 -2.94 3.77
CA ARG A 81 2.45 -3.84 4.91
C ARG A 81 2.56 -5.28 4.44
N ALA A 82 3.29 -6.10 5.17
CA ALA A 82 3.34 -7.53 4.93
C ALA A 82 3.62 -8.20 6.26
N VAL A 83 2.85 -9.25 6.58
CA VAL A 83 2.98 -9.92 7.87
C VAL A 83 2.94 -11.43 7.68
N THR A 84 3.56 -12.12 8.63
CA THR A 84 3.45 -13.56 8.80
C THR A 84 2.77 -13.81 10.15
N THR A 85 1.90 -14.80 10.20
CA THR A 85 1.20 -15.13 11.45
C THR A 85 1.29 -16.62 11.70
N GLU A 86 1.35 -17.01 12.98
CA GLU A 86 1.25 -18.40 13.38
C GLU A 86 -0.08 -18.66 14.07
N ASP A 87 -0.71 -17.60 14.58
CA ASP A 87 -2.02 -17.68 15.20
C ASP A 87 -2.76 -16.37 14.94
N PHE A 88 -4.00 -16.26 15.44
CA PHE A 88 -4.82 -15.07 15.17
C PHE A 88 -4.47 -13.89 16.05
N MET A 89 -3.65 -14.08 17.07
CA MET A 89 -3.40 -13.04 18.06
C MET A 89 -2.12 -12.28 17.82
N THR A 90 -1.15 -12.89 17.15
CA THR A 90 0.14 -12.28 16.89
C THR A 90 0.45 -12.29 15.41
N ALA A 91 1.23 -11.31 14.99
CA ALA A 91 1.73 -11.23 13.62
C ALA A 91 3.06 -10.54 13.64
N ASP A 92 4.00 -11.03 12.85
CA ASP A 92 5.32 -10.43 12.72
C ASP A 92 5.43 -9.84 11.31
N TRP A 93 6.14 -8.71 11.20
CA TRP A 93 6.33 -8.09 9.89
C TRP A 93 7.28 -8.96 9.06
N ALA A 94 7.00 -9.05 7.76
CA ALA A 94 7.77 -9.88 6.85
C ALA A 94 9.05 -9.16 6.43
N ARG A 95 10.18 -9.90 6.43
CA ARG A 95 11.48 -9.33 6.04
C ARG A 95 11.63 -9.48 4.54
N ILE A 96 11.12 -8.50 3.82
CA ILE A 96 11.24 -8.47 2.37
C ILE A 96 12.67 -8.05 2.01
N PRO A 97 13.33 -8.72 1.05
CA PRO A 97 14.69 -8.32 0.66
C PRO A 97 14.75 -6.85 0.27
N TYR A 98 15.82 -6.20 0.67
CA TYR A 98 15.98 -4.76 0.44
C TYR A 98 15.94 -4.40 -1.05
N GLU A 99 16.56 -5.22 -1.89
CA GLU A 99 16.57 -4.98 -3.34
C GLU A 99 15.16 -5.01 -3.91
N LEU A 100 14.32 -5.88 -3.37
CA LEU A 100 12.93 -5.98 -3.82
C LEU A 100 12.13 -4.77 -3.35
N LEU A 101 12.34 -4.33 -2.10
CA LEU A 101 11.69 -3.12 -1.60
C LEU A 101 12.08 -1.91 -2.44
N ASP A 102 13.35 -1.81 -2.80
CA ASP A 102 13.84 -0.72 -3.64
C ASP A 102 13.16 -0.74 -5.02
N LYS A 103 13.06 -1.91 -5.63
CA LYS A 103 12.41 -2.06 -6.93
C LYS A 103 10.94 -1.70 -6.87
N ILE A 104 10.24 -2.17 -5.83
CA ILE A 104 8.82 -1.87 -5.65
C ILE A 104 8.63 -0.37 -5.49
N SER A 105 9.43 0.26 -4.64
CA SER A 105 9.34 1.69 -4.38
C SER A 105 9.56 2.50 -5.66
N SER A 106 10.62 2.19 -6.38
CA SER A 106 10.94 2.90 -7.62
C SER A 106 9.83 2.74 -8.65
N ARG A 107 9.31 1.54 -8.78
CA ARG A 107 8.27 1.28 -9.76
C ARG A 107 6.99 2.02 -9.43
N ILE A 108 6.57 1.99 -8.17
CA ILE A 108 5.34 2.66 -7.75
C ILE A 108 5.45 4.17 -7.95
N VAL A 109 6.56 4.76 -7.51
CA VAL A 109 6.74 6.21 -7.63
C VAL A 109 6.75 6.64 -9.10
N ASN A 110 7.32 5.83 -9.99
CA ASN A 110 7.41 6.18 -11.40
C ASN A 110 6.13 5.92 -12.17
N GLU A 111 5.34 4.92 -11.78
CA GLU A 111 4.18 4.50 -12.56
C GLU A 111 2.86 5.00 -11.99
N VAL A 112 2.80 5.37 -10.71
CA VAL A 112 1.56 5.77 -10.07
C VAL A 112 1.63 7.25 -9.70
N LYS A 113 0.72 8.05 -10.25
CA LYS A 113 0.66 9.47 -9.92
C LYS A 113 0.04 9.67 -8.55
N GLY A 114 0.50 10.68 -7.84
CA GLY A 114 -0.06 11.05 -6.54
C GLY A 114 0.66 10.45 -5.35
N ILE A 115 1.71 9.68 -5.59
CA ILE A 115 2.52 9.07 -4.53
C ILE A 115 3.97 9.48 -4.76
N ASN A 116 4.60 10.08 -3.75
CA ASN A 116 6.00 10.48 -3.87
C ASN A 116 6.88 9.92 -2.76
N ARG A 117 6.33 9.10 -1.87
CA ARG A 117 7.12 8.50 -0.79
C ARG A 117 6.52 7.15 -0.42
N ILE A 118 7.39 6.16 -0.28
CA ILE A 118 7.01 4.81 0.11
C ILE A 118 7.64 4.51 1.46
N VAL A 119 6.84 3.99 2.39
CA VAL A 119 7.35 3.52 3.68
C VAL A 119 6.90 2.08 3.87
N TYR A 120 7.65 1.32 4.66
CA TYR A 120 7.32 -0.07 4.96
C TYR A 120 7.06 -0.18 6.46
N ASP A 121 5.88 -0.68 6.83
CA ASP A 121 5.49 -0.81 8.23
C ASP A 121 6.15 -2.03 8.83
N ILE A 122 7.06 -1.80 9.78
CA ILE A 122 7.84 -2.85 10.42
C ILE A 122 7.37 -3.11 11.85
N THR A 123 6.11 -2.87 12.13
CA THR A 123 5.55 -3.04 13.46
C THR A 123 4.78 -4.35 13.55
N SER A 124 5.11 -5.15 14.55
CA SER A 124 4.47 -6.43 14.78
C SER A 124 3.17 -6.25 15.56
N LYS A 125 2.34 -7.26 15.55
CA LYS A 125 1.13 -7.32 16.39
C LYS A 125 1.38 -8.28 17.54
N PRO A 126 1.32 -7.86 18.82
CA PRO A 126 1.22 -6.49 19.26
C PRO A 126 2.52 -5.71 19.09
N PRO A 127 2.55 -4.39 19.19
CA PRO A 127 1.48 -3.48 19.62
C PRO A 127 0.57 -3.01 18.50
N ALA A 128 0.96 -3.17 17.23
CA ALA A 128 0.11 -2.72 16.15
C ALA A 128 -0.90 -3.79 15.77
N THR A 129 -1.81 -3.44 14.87
CA THR A 129 -2.71 -4.40 14.25
C THR A 129 -2.19 -4.74 12.86
N VAL A 130 -2.76 -5.76 12.22
CA VAL A 130 -2.38 -6.08 10.84
C VAL A 130 -2.83 -4.95 9.92
N GLU A 131 -4.13 -4.62 9.96
CA GLU A 131 -4.66 -3.49 9.19
C GLU A 131 -4.38 -2.17 9.92
N TRP A 132 -4.38 -1.08 9.17
CA TRP A 132 -4.13 0.24 9.72
C TRP A 132 -5.37 0.89 10.36
N GLU A 133 -6.54 0.32 10.07
CA GLU A 133 -7.79 0.80 10.70
C GLU A 133 -8.67 -0.35 11.13
#